data_be791f73ec43ce4c9ec316385bb539a7
#
_entry.id   be791f73ec43ce4c9ec316385bb539a7
#
_cell.length_a   1.000
_cell.length_b   1.000
_cell.length_c   1.000
_cell.angle_alpha   90.00
_cell.angle_beta   90.00
_cell.angle_gamma   90.00
#
_symmetry.space_group_name_H-M   'P 1'
#
loop_
_entity.id
_entity.type
_entity.pdbx_description
1 polymer ?
#
loop_
_entity_poly.entity_id
_entity_poly.type
_entity_poly.pdbx_seq_one_letter_code
_entity_poly.pdbx_strand_id
1 'polypeptide(L)'
;MFLLLAVVLWLVFSPAPDGIPVLEYHEVAESVDEDAYAYNVPPEDFRQQLDYLQQQGYTTISMLDFMKAKRGKMELPAKPIILTFDDGYEDNYTEMLPILEEYGMKATVYVITNQIGQPGYLTWDQLRAMQVRGIEIGSHTANHNPLTSMDAARRLDEVHLSKLLLEWNGIHTVYAFSYPNGAYDETLPELLEQNGYLTAVTGDAGLNTFETNPYLMQRVNIPHPRFGLFEFKLRLLKAEVFTKLRIHQHLENES
;
A
#
# COMPACT_ATOMS: atom_id res chain seq x y z
N MET A 1 -23.77 -30.60 3.71
CA MET A 1 -23.92 -29.79 4.93
C MET A 1 -22.74 -29.94 5.90
N PHE A 2 -22.34 -31.15 6.29
CA PHE A 2 -21.20 -31.38 7.22
C PHE A 2 -19.85 -30.88 6.70
N LEU A 3 -19.55 -31.03 5.40
CA LEU A 3 -18.29 -30.59 4.81
C LEU A 3 -18.17 -29.05 4.84
N LEU A 4 -19.25 -28.34 4.53
CA LEU A 4 -19.30 -26.87 4.59
C LEU A 4 -19.07 -26.35 6.02
N LEU A 5 -19.70 -26.99 6.99
CA LEU A 5 -19.54 -26.65 8.40
C LEU A 5 -18.09 -26.91 8.88
N ALA A 6 -17.50 -28.03 8.46
CA ALA A 6 -16.09 -28.34 8.78
C ALA A 6 -15.10 -27.34 8.18
N VAL A 7 -15.34 -26.88 6.94
CA VAL A 7 -14.52 -25.83 6.28
C VAL A 7 -14.69 -24.50 7.00
N VAL A 8 -15.91 -24.11 7.37
CA VAL A 8 -16.16 -22.87 8.12
C VAL A 8 -15.48 -22.93 9.50
N LEU A 9 -15.62 -24.05 10.22
CA LEU A 9 -14.95 -24.22 11.51
C LEU A 9 -13.42 -24.18 11.36
N TRP A 10 -12.87 -24.82 10.34
CA TRP A 10 -11.43 -24.74 10.06
C TRP A 10 -10.98 -23.32 9.74
N LEU A 11 -11.72 -22.56 8.94
CA LEU A 11 -11.40 -21.16 8.65
C LEU A 11 -11.45 -20.27 9.90
N VAL A 12 -12.39 -20.53 10.81
CA VAL A 12 -12.59 -19.72 12.03
C VAL A 12 -11.59 -20.10 13.13
N PHE A 13 -11.31 -21.39 13.31
CA PHE A 13 -10.52 -21.89 14.46
C PHE A 13 -9.07 -22.25 14.11
N SER A 14 -8.69 -22.32 12.83
CA SER A 14 -7.28 -22.48 12.51
C SER A 14 -6.53 -21.16 12.82
N PRO A 15 -5.27 -21.23 13.29
CA PRO A 15 -4.48 -20.03 13.53
C PRO A 15 -4.45 -19.16 12.28
N ALA A 16 -4.43 -17.84 12.50
CA ALA A 16 -4.21 -16.89 11.41
C ALA A 16 -2.92 -17.27 10.67
N PRO A 17 -2.87 -17.11 9.33
CA PRO A 17 -1.62 -17.35 8.63
C PRO A 17 -0.57 -16.36 9.13
N ASP A 18 0.67 -16.86 9.27
CA ASP A 18 1.82 -15.98 9.52
C ASP A 18 2.03 -15.11 8.28
N GLY A 19 1.53 -13.88 8.32
CA GLY A 19 1.65 -12.95 7.20
C GLY A 19 1.38 -11.52 7.61
N ILE A 20 2.02 -10.60 6.91
CA ILE A 20 1.96 -9.16 7.16
C ILE A 20 0.96 -8.53 6.20
N PRO A 21 -0.13 -7.91 6.70
CA PRO A 21 -1.02 -7.13 5.86
C PRO A 21 -0.33 -5.86 5.36
N VAL A 22 -0.55 -5.54 4.09
CA VAL A 22 -0.23 -4.25 3.48
C VAL A 22 -1.54 -3.62 3.06
N LEU A 23 -1.96 -2.54 3.73
CA LEU A 23 -3.22 -1.86 3.44
C LEU A 23 -3.03 -0.86 2.31
N GLU A 24 -3.96 -0.83 1.38
CA GLU A 24 -3.97 0.07 0.23
C GLU A 24 -5.06 1.12 0.41
N TYR A 25 -4.66 2.35 0.65
CA TYR A 25 -5.47 3.55 0.68
C TYR A 25 -5.09 4.46 -0.49
N HIS A 26 -5.88 5.50 -0.72
CA HIS A 26 -5.59 6.60 -1.64
C HIS A 26 -5.82 7.93 -0.93
N GLU A 27 -7.06 8.39 -0.85
CA GLU A 27 -7.44 9.65 -0.20
C GLU A 27 -7.94 9.45 1.24
N VAL A 28 -7.61 10.40 2.12
CA VAL A 28 -8.21 10.54 3.45
C VAL A 28 -8.90 11.90 3.52
N ALA A 29 -10.11 11.98 3.01
CA ALA A 29 -10.85 13.22 2.92
C ALA A 29 -12.36 12.98 3.06
N GLU A 30 -13.13 14.02 3.40
CA GLU A 30 -14.59 13.98 3.23
C GLU A 30 -14.91 13.95 1.74
N SER A 31 -15.64 12.95 1.29
CA SER A 31 -15.95 12.81 -0.14
C SER A 31 -16.85 13.95 -0.61
N VAL A 32 -16.41 14.65 -1.64
CA VAL A 32 -17.16 15.72 -2.29
C VAL A 32 -17.44 15.42 -3.77
N ASP A 33 -16.85 14.36 -4.33
CA ASP A 33 -16.95 14.00 -5.73
C ASP A 33 -17.38 12.54 -5.88
N GLU A 34 -18.37 12.27 -6.74
CA GLU A 34 -18.87 10.91 -6.99
C GLU A 34 -17.78 10.04 -7.66
N ASP A 35 -16.88 10.61 -8.46
CA ASP A 35 -15.82 9.88 -9.15
C ASP A 35 -14.68 9.47 -8.17
N ALA A 36 -14.37 10.30 -7.17
CA ALA A 36 -13.38 10.02 -6.13
C ALA A 36 -13.91 9.09 -5.01
N TYR A 37 -15.23 8.90 -4.94
CA TYR A 37 -15.89 8.19 -3.85
C TYR A 37 -15.35 6.77 -3.60
N ALA A 38 -14.95 6.06 -4.65
CA ALA A 38 -14.47 4.69 -4.52
C ALA A 38 -13.11 4.58 -3.77
N TYR A 39 -12.29 5.62 -3.82
CA TYR A 39 -10.90 5.62 -3.33
C TYR A 39 -10.70 6.44 -2.06
N ASN A 40 -11.76 7.05 -1.57
CA ASN A 40 -11.76 8.00 -0.47
C ASN A 40 -12.18 7.34 0.84
N VAL A 41 -11.43 7.57 1.92
CA VAL A 41 -11.81 7.16 3.28
C VAL A 41 -11.98 8.43 4.13
N PRO A 42 -13.19 8.70 4.68
CA PRO A 42 -13.40 9.84 5.55
C PRO A 42 -12.44 9.84 6.74
N PRO A 43 -11.94 11.00 7.20
CA PRO A 43 -11.00 11.09 8.32
C PRO A 43 -11.48 10.41 9.60
N GLU A 44 -12.77 10.47 9.90
CA GLU A 44 -13.35 9.79 11.06
C GLU A 44 -13.32 8.27 10.92
N ASP A 45 -13.66 7.73 9.73
CA ASP A 45 -13.56 6.29 9.48
C ASP A 45 -12.10 5.83 9.53
N PHE A 46 -11.16 6.64 9.02
CA PHE A 46 -9.74 6.36 9.11
C PHE A 46 -9.27 6.28 10.56
N ARG A 47 -9.67 7.23 11.44
CA ARG A 47 -9.40 7.17 12.88
C ARG A 47 -9.94 5.88 13.52
N GLN A 48 -11.17 5.49 13.22
CA GLN A 48 -11.77 4.26 13.75
C GLN A 48 -11.01 3.01 13.29
N GLN A 49 -10.49 3.01 12.07
CA GLN A 49 -9.65 1.92 11.57
C GLN A 49 -8.31 1.85 12.31
N LEU A 50 -7.65 3.01 12.55
CA LEU A 50 -6.39 3.06 13.32
C LEU A 50 -6.60 2.66 14.78
N ASP A 51 -7.68 3.12 15.42
CA ASP A 51 -8.09 2.69 16.76
C ASP A 51 -8.22 1.16 16.84
N TYR A 52 -8.90 0.58 15.86
CA TYR A 52 -9.05 -0.87 15.80
C TYR A 52 -7.69 -1.56 15.66
N LEU A 53 -6.84 -1.11 14.77
CA LEU A 53 -5.50 -1.70 14.58
C LEU A 53 -4.69 -1.63 15.88
N GLN A 54 -4.69 -0.49 16.56
CA GLN A 54 -3.99 -0.31 17.84
C GLN A 54 -4.56 -1.24 18.94
N GLN A 55 -5.89 -1.34 19.06
CA GLN A 55 -6.56 -2.23 20.00
C GLN A 55 -6.27 -3.71 19.73
N GLN A 56 -6.05 -4.08 18.45
CA GLN A 56 -5.64 -5.44 18.07
C GLN A 56 -4.15 -5.69 18.23
N GLY A 57 -3.37 -4.71 18.71
CA GLY A 57 -1.93 -4.82 18.95
C GLY A 57 -1.07 -4.74 17.68
N TYR A 58 -1.60 -4.22 16.57
CA TYR A 58 -0.80 -3.96 15.39
C TYR A 58 0.19 -2.83 15.62
N THR A 59 1.37 -2.96 15.04
CA THR A 59 2.39 -1.91 14.99
C THR A 59 2.75 -1.65 13.54
N THR A 60 2.64 -0.40 13.12
CA THR A 60 2.96 -0.04 11.73
C THR A 60 4.46 -0.05 11.49
N ILE A 61 4.86 -0.59 10.34
CA ILE A 61 6.22 -0.59 9.81
C ILE A 61 6.22 0.00 8.39
N SER A 62 7.37 0.47 7.91
CA SER A 62 7.52 0.88 6.51
C SER A 62 7.87 -0.30 5.60
N MET A 63 7.77 -0.10 4.28
CA MET A 63 8.25 -1.09 3.30
C MET A 63 9.75 -1.36 3.47
N LEU A 64 10.53 -0.32 3.79
CA LEU A 64 11.96 -0.46 4.07
C LEU A 64 12.22 -1.26 5.35
N ASP A 65 11.41 -1.10 6.39
CA ASP A 65 11.53 -1.89 7.63
C ASP A 65 11.29 -3.38 7.33
N PHE A 66 10.26 -3.70 6.53
CA PHE A 66 10.03 -5.07 6.05
C PHE A 66 11.26 -5.63 5.31
N MET A 67 11.84 -4.86 4.39
CA MET A 67 13.01 -5.30 3.62
C MET A 67 14.27 -5.45 4.49
N LYS A 68 14.45 -4.62 5.51
CA LYS A 68 15.53 -4.78 6.50
C LYS A 68 15.35 -6.06 7.31
N ALA A 69 14.14 -6.35 7.75
CA ALA A 69 13.83 -7.57 8.50
C ALA A 69 14.01 -8.83 7.65
N LYS A 70 13.50 -8.82 6.40
CA LYS A 70 13.70 -9.91 5.42
C LYS A 70 15.18 -10.24 5.21
N ARG A 71 16.06 -9.22 5.32
CA ARG A 71 17.53 -9.37 5.21
C ARG A 71 18.23 -9.64 6.56
N GLY A 72 17.47 -9.88 7.62
CA GLY A 72 18.01 -10.14 8.97
C GLY A 72 18.69 -8.94 9.63
N LYS A 73 18.37 -7.71 9.18
CA LYS A 73 18.99 -6.45 9.68
C LYS A 73 18.17 -5.76 10.77
N MET A 74 16.96 -6.23 11.03
CA MET A 74 16.13 -5.79 12.15
C MET A 74 15.11 -6.87 12.51
N GLU A 75 14.59 -6.81 13.72
CA GLU A 75 13.45 -7.61 14.16
C GLU A 75 12.16 -6.80 13.98
N LEU A 76 11.10 -7.47 13.54
CA LEU A 76 9.78 -6.86 13.43
C LEU A 76 9.06 -6.90 14.78
N PRO A 77 8.12 -5.97 15.03
CA PRO A 77 7.20 -6.07 16.15
C PRO A 77 6.36 -7.37 16.06
N ALA A 78 5.74 -7.77 17.17
CA ALA A 78 4.99 -9.03 17.23
C ALA A 78 3.83 -9.12 16.23
N LYS A 79 3.21 -8.00 15.89
CA LYS A 79 2.08 -7.92 14.95
C LYS A 79 2.27 -6.76 13.98
N PRO A 80 3.13 -6.92 12.97
CA PRO A 80 3.44 -5.85 12.03
C PRO A 80 2.31 -5.66 11.01
N ILE A 81 2.12 -4.42 10.57
CA ILE A 81 1.23 -4.03 9.48
C ILE A 81 1.86 -2.89 8.69
N ILE A 82 1.61 -2.80 7.39
CA ILE A 82 2.06 -1.70 6.55
C ILE A 82 0.84 -0.93 6.05
N LEU A 83 0.88 0.39 6.19
CA LEU A 83 -0.10 1.30 5.60
C LEU A 83 0.50 1.91 4.35
N THR A 84 -0.18 1.81 3.22
CA THR A 84 0.26 2.41 1.95
C THR A 84 -0.83 3.32 1.40
N PHE A 85 -0.41 4.42 0.77
CA PHE A 85 -1.28 5.41 0.14
C PHE A 85 -0.79 5.64 -1.28
N ASP A 86 -1.66 5.47 -2.27
CA ASP A 86 -1.30 5.63 -3.67
C ASP A 86 -1.63 7.05 -4.18
N ASP A 87 -1.12 7.42 -5.34
CA ASP A 87 -1.28 8.64 -6.12
C ASP A 87 -0.61 9.90 -5.57
N GLY A 88 -0.52 10.08 -4.26
CA GLY A 88 0.09 11.27 -3.66
C GLY A 88 -0.84 12.48 -3.66
N TYR A 89 -2.10 12.31 -3.27
CA TYR A 89 -3.07 13.37 -3.07
C TYR A 89 -2.68 14.32 -1.93
N GLU A 90 -3.10 15.58 -2.00
CA GLU A 90 -2.73 16.61 -1.01
C GLU A 90 -3.26 16.30 0.40
N ASP A 91 -4.42 15.61 0.51
CA ASP A 91 -4.99 15.18 1.77
C ASP A 91 -4.08 14.21 2.56
N ASN A 92 -3.17 13.52 1.90
CA ASN A 92 -2.16 12.72 2.58
C ASN A 92 -1.24 13.58 3.47
N TYR A 93 -1.09 14.87 3.18
CA TYR A 93 -0.37 15.82 4.04
C TYR A 93 -1.29 16.55 5.01
N THR A 94 -2.48 16.98 4.57
CA THR A 94 -3.36 17.86 5.37
C THR A 94 -4.24 17.09 6.35
N GLU A 95 -4.61 15.86 6.05
CA GLU A 95 -5.52 15.02 6.85
C GLU A 95 -4.84 13.74 7.36
N MET A 96 -4.32 12.90 6.46
CA MET A 96 -3.74 11.60 6.83
C MET A 96 -2.56 11.74 7.79
N LEU A 97 -1.59 12.59 7.47
CA LEU A 97 -0.36 12.72 8.24
C LEU A 97 -0.58 13.17 9.68
N PRO A 98 -1.39 14.23 9.99
CA PRO A 98 -1.71 14.60 11.37
C PRO A 98 -2.37 13.44 12.15
N ILE A 99 -3.27 12.70 11.51
CA ILE A 99 -3.93 11.56 12.14
C ILE A 99 -2.90 10.47 12.46
N LEU A 100 -2.02 10.10 11.53
CA LEU A 100 -0.99 9.09 11.78
C LEU A 100 -0.06 9.50 12.94
N GLU A 101 0.26 10.79 13.07
CA GLU A 101 1.09 11.30 14.16
C GLU A 101 0.40 11.18 15.52
N GLU A 102 -0.91 11.43 15.61
CA GLU A 102 -1.69 11.22 16.84
C GLU A 102 -1.59 9.77 17.34
N TYR A 103 -1.52 8.80 16.42
CA TYR A 103 -1.39 7.37 16.73
C TYR A 103 0.06 6.87 16.81
N GLY A 104 1.04 7.71 16.48
CA GLY A 104 2.45 7.31 16.38
C GLY A 104 2.69 6.25 15.30
N MET A 105 1.88 6.25 14.25
CA MET A 105 1.92 5.26 13.18
C MET A 105 2.72 5.75 11.98
N LYS A 106 3.30 4.80 11.23
CA LYS A 106 4.07 5.02 10.00
C LYS A 106 3.24 4.64 8.77
N ALA A 107 3.61 5.21 7.62
CA ALA A 107 3.06 4.83 6.31
C ALA A 107 4.09 4.97 5.20
N THR A 108 3.76 4.42 4.03
CA THR A 108 4.45 4.63 2.76
C THR A 108 3.48 5.29 1.79
N VAL A 109 3.88 6.41 1.17
CA VAL A 109 3.09 7.13 0.16
C VAL A 109 3.76 6.98 -1.19
N TYR A 110 3.03 6.44 -2.17
CA TYR A 110 3.50 6.28 -3.55
C TYR A 110 2.98 7.44 -4.40
N VAL A 111 3.88 8.17 -5.04
CA VAL A 111 3.52 9.40 -5.75
C VAL A 111 3.69 9.28 -7.26
N ILE A 112 2.72 9.82 -8.00
CA ILE A 112 2.79 10.02 -9.45
C ILE A 112 3.64 11.27 -9.68
N THR A 113 4.86 11.12 -10.18
CA THR A 113 5.81 12.24 -10.15
C THR A 113 5.44 13.43 -11.01
N ASN A 114 4.70 13.24 -12.10
CA ASN A 114 4.22 14.33 -12.95
C ASN A 114 2.99 15.05 -12.37
N GLN A 115 2.38 14.53 -11.30
CA GLN A 115 1.30 15.20 -10.59
C GLN A 115 1.82 16.08 -9.44
N ILE A 116 3.07 15.92 -9.01
CA ILE A 116 3.62 16.69 -7.90
C ILE A 116 3.55 18.19 -8.17
N GLY A 117 2.85 18.92 -7.27
CA GLY A 117 2.61 20.35 -7.39
C GLY A 117 1.42 20.74 -8.27
N GLN A 118 0.70 19.78 -8.85
CA GLN A 118 -0.57 20.04 -9.49
C GLN A 118 -1.68 20.25 -8.44
N PRO A 119 -2.77 20.96 -8.78
CA PRO A 119 -3.90 21.11 -7.85
C PRO A 119 -4.43 19.75 -7.35
N GLY A 120 -4.60 19.62 -6.04
CA GLY A 120 -5.07 18.39 -5.38
C GLY A 120 -3.98 17.34 -5.11
N TYR A 121 -2.73 17.60 -5.50
CA TYR A 121 -1.60 16.69 -5.26
C TYR A 121 -0.54 17.31 -4.36
N LEU A 122 0.25 16.46 -3.72
CA LEU A 122 1.37 16.83 -2.87
C LEU A 122 2.38 17.72 -3.61
N THR A 123 2.89 18.72 -2.93
CA THR A 123 4.01 19.54 -3.40
C THR A 123 5.35 18.93 -2.97
N TRP A 124 6.45 19.36 -3.61
CA TRP A 124 7.81 18.95 -3.22
C TRP A 124 8.14 19.30 -1.77
N ASP A 125 7.67 20.44 -1.26
CA ASP A 125 7.89 20.84 0.13
C ASP A 125 7.13 19.95 1.11
N GLN A 126 5.89 19.59 0.79
CA GLN A 126 5.10 18.64 1.58
C GLN A 126 5.74 17.27 1.61
N LEU A 127 6.20 16.73 0.47
CA LEU A 127 6.90 15.44 0.41
C LEU A 127 8.15 15.41 1.29
N ARG A 128 8.99 16.47 1.23
CA ARG A 128 10.17 16.57 2.09
C ARG A 128 9.80 16.67 3.57
N ALA A 129 8.74 17.41 3.89
CA ALA A 129 8.25 17.52 5.26
C ALA A 129 7.71 16.18 5.79
N MET A 130 6.97 15.43 4.97
CA MET A 130 6.47 14.09 5.30
C MET A 130 7.62 13.11 5.59
N GLN A 131 8.67 13.13 4.76
CA GLN A 131 9.83 12.27 4.96
C GLN A 131 10.54 12.57 6.29
N VAL A 132 10.72 13.85 6.66
CA VAL A 132 11.29 14.26 7.96
C VAL A 132 10.42 13.77 9.13
N ARG A 133 9.11 13.67 8.92
CA ARG A 133 8.11 13.20 9.89
C ARG A 133 7.93 11.68 9.88
N GLY A 134 8.78 10.95 9.15
CA GLY A 134 8.86 9.47 9.19
C GLY A 134 7.95 8.75 8.20
N ILE A 135 7.34 9.46 7.25
CA ILE A 135 6.63 8.85 6.13
C ILE A 135 7.64 8.42 5.06
N GLU A 136 7.55 7.18 4.62
CA GLU A 136 8.33 6.69 3.48
C GLU A 136 7.67 7.15 2.18
N ILE A 137 8.48 7.68 1.24
CA ILE A 137 8.00 8.08 -0.08
C ILE A 137 8.48 7.05 -1.10
N GLY A 138 7.54 6.49 -1.84
CA GLY A 138 7.76 5.56 -2.96
C GLY A 138 7.33 6.16 -4.29
N SER A 139 7.60 5.45 -5.38
CA SER A 139 7.20 5.84 -6.73
C SER A 139 5.92 5.12 -7.16
N HIS A 140 5.05 5.88 -7.84
CA HIS A 140 3.89 5.36 -8.56
C HIS A 140 3.96 5.68 -10.05
N THR A 141 5.16 5.54 -10.65
CA THR A 141 5.53 5.92 -12.02
C THR A 141 5.54 7.44 -12.26
N ALA A 142 5.82 7.83 -13.48
CA ALA A 142 5.77 9.23 -13.89
C ALA A 142 4.33 9.69 -14.19
N ASN A 143 3.52 8.87 -14.85
CA ASN A 143 2.23 9.27 -15.43
C ASN A 143 1.05 8.40 -15.00
N HIS A 144 1.24 7.40 -14.12
CA HIS A 144 0.19 6.47 -13.67
C HIS A 144 -0.44 5.62 -14.79
N ASN A 145 0.27 5.40 -15.88
CA ASN A 145 -0.22 4.50 -16.93
C ASN A 145 0.20 3.05 -16.63
N PRO A 146 -0.66 2.05 -16.87
CA PRO A 146 -0.30 0.64 -16.66
C PRO A 146 0.93 0.25 -17.47
N LEU A 147 2.01 -0.18 -16.79
CA LEU A 147 3.27 -0.55 -17.46
C LEU A 147 3.08 -1.74 -18.41
N THR A 148 2.11 -2.62 -18.14
CA THR A 148 1.79 -3.78 -18.98
C THR A 148 1.32 -3.41 -20.38
N SER A 149 0.80 -2.18 -20.57
CA SER A 149 0.33 -1.67 -21.87
C SER A 149 1.42 -0.97 -22.68
N MET A 150 2.66 -0.87 -22.15
CA MET A 150 3.76 -0.10 -22.74
C MET A 150 4.82 -1.00 -23.38
N ASP A 151 5.56 -0.44 -24.35
CA ASP A 151 6.81 -1.03 -24.83
C ASP A 151 7.94 -0.90 -23.78
N ALA A 152 9.01 -1.66 -23.97
CA ALA A 152 10.11 -1.73 -23.00
C ALA A 152 10.81 -0.38 -22.74
N ALA A 153 10.92 0.49 -23.75
CA ALA A 153 11.56 1.79 -23.61
C ALA A 153 10.73 2.72 -22.72
N ARG A 154 9.43 2.77 -22.96
CA ARG A 154 8.49 3.56 -22.13
C ARG A 154 8.39 3.03 -20.70
N ARG A 155 8.37 1.70 -20.50
CA ARG A 155 8.42 1.10 -19.16
C ARG A 155 9.64 1.57 -18.38
N LEU A 156 10.82 1.55 -19.04
CA LEU A 156 12.05 2.00 -18.43
C LEU A 156 11.99 3.49 -18.07
N ASP A 157 11.47 4.33 -18.96
CA ASP A 157 11.32 5.78 -18.70
C ASP A 157 10.40 6.03 -17.49
N GLU A 158 9.23 5.39 -17.43
CA GLU A 158 8.28 5.53 -16.33
C GLU A 158 8.89 5.14 -14.98
N VAL A 159 9.63 4.04 -14.95
CA VAL A 159 10.25 3.51 -13.73
C VAL A 159 11.49 4.31 -13.33
N HIS A 160 12.38 4.58 -14.29
CA HIS A 160 13.68 5.22 -14.02
C HIS A 160 13.51 6.72 -13.72
N LEU A 161 12.77 7.44 -14.58
CA LEU A 161 12.63 8.89 -14.44
C LEU A 161 11.85 9.27 -13.19
N SER A 162 10.83 8.50 -12.81
CA SER A 162 10.09 8.77 -11.58
C SER A 162 10.99 8.68 -10.34
N LYS A 163 11.82 7.64 -10.24
CA LYS A 163 12.79 7.51 -9.16
C LYS A 163 13.81 8.64 -9.16
N LEU A 164 14.43 8.88 -10.32
CA LEU A 164 15.45 9.91 -10.49
C LEU A 164 14.92 11.29 -10.11
N LEU A 165 13.70 11.62 -10.53
CA LEU A 165 13.06 12.91 -10.25
C LEU A 165 12.82 13.10 -8.74
N LEU A 166 12.34 12.07 -8.05
CA LEU A 166 12.16 12.08 -6.60
C LEU A 166 13.48 12.30 -5.86
N GLU A 167 14.49 11.50 -6.17
CA GLU A 167 15.80 11.56 -5.50
C GLU A 167 16.51 12.89 -5.79
N TRP A 168 16.42 13.42 -7.00
CA TRP A 168 17.00 14.71 -7.37
C TRP A 168 16.34 15.89 -6.64
N ASN A 169 15.06 15.78 -6.31
CA ASN A 169 14.34 16.80 -5.53
C ASN A 169 14.43 16.61 -4.00
N GLY A 170 15.35 15.78 -3.53
CA GLY A 170 15.68 15.64 -2.13
C GLY A 170 14.84 14.62 -1.36
N ILE A 171 14.12 13.76 -2.07
CA ILE A 171 13.53 12.56 -1.45
C ILE A 171 14.65 11.51 -1.32
N HIS A 172 15.06 11.23 -0.08
CA HIS A 172 16.16 10.32 0.16
C HIS A 172 15.75 8.89 -0.11
N THR A 173 16.40 8.29 -1.06
CA THR A 173 16.40 6.88 -1.42
C THR A 173 15.00 6.27 -1.58
N VAL A 174 14.51 6.32 -2.80
CA VAL A 174 13.21 5.74 -3.18
C VAL A 174 13.39 4.23 -3.40
N TYR A 175 12.98 3.43 -2.43
CA TYR A 175 13.13 1.96 -2.47
C TYR A 175 11.87 1.21 -2.85
N ALA A 176 10.70 1.82 -2.64
CA ALA A 176 9.41 1.19 -2.80
C ALA A 176 8.69 1.70 -4.06
N PHE A 177 7.96 0.80 -4.71
CA PHE A 177 7.20 1.07 -5.93
C PHE A 177 5.77 0.55 -5.79
N SER A 178 4.79 1.24 -6.38
CA SER A 178 3.44 0.72 -6.57
C SER A 178 3.15 0.62 -8.07
N TYR A 179 2.67 -0.54 -8.52
CA TYR A 179 2.26 -0.71 -9.91
C TYR A 179 0.95 0.02 -10.18
N PRO A 180 0.86 0.90 -11.20
CA PRO A 180 -0.40 1.53 -11.58
C PRO A 180 -1.49 0.49 -11.83
N ASN A 181 -2.66 0.70 -11.23
CA ASN A 181 -3.79 -0.23 -11.24
C ASN A 181 -3.44 -1.63 -10.69
N GLY A 182 -2.34 -1.76 -9.93
CA GLY A 182 -1.84 -3.03 -9.45
C GLY A 182 -1.33 -3.99 -10.52
N ALA A 183 -1.30 -3.56 -11.80
CA ALA A 183 -1.04 -4.41 -12.96
C ALA A 183 0.46 -4.63 -13.20
N TYR A 184 0.87 -5.89 -13.34
CA TYR A 184 2.24 -6.28 -13.60
C TYR A 184 2.34 -7.48 -14.56
N ASP A 185 3.53 -7.71 -15.09
CA ASP A 185 3.89 -8.91 -15.85
C ASP A 185 5.24 -9.48 -15.35
N GLU A 186 5.65 -10.61 -15.92
CA GLU A 186 6.83 -11.36 -15.50
C GLU A 186 8.15 -10.57 -15.65
N THR A 187 8.18 -9.52 -16.49
CA THR A 187 9.39 -8.74 -16.78
C THR A 187 9.60 -7.56 -15.82
N LEU A 188 8.53 -7.06 -15.20
CA LEU A 188 8.57 -5.85 -14.38
C LEU A 188 9.36 -6.01 -13.06
N PRO A 189 9.33 -7.15 -12.36
CA PRO A 189 10.18 -7.36 -11.19
C PRO A 189 11.67 -7.15 -11.47
N GLU A 190 12.18 -7.71 -12.56
CA GLU A 190 13.58 -7.54 -12.96
C GLU A 190 13.90 -6.09 -13.35
N LEU A 191 12.98 -5.43 -14.07
CA LEU A 191 13.14 -4.01 -14.42
C LEU A 191 13.25 -3.13 -13.17
N LEU A 192 12.41 -3.35 -12.15
CA LEU A 192 12.46 -2.61 -10.88
C LEU A 192 13.77 -2.87 -10.13
N GLU A 193 14.23 -4.12 -10.06
CA GLU A 193 15.49 -4.49 -9.42
C GLU A 193 16.69 -3.79 -10.09
N GLN A 194 16.76 -3.82 -11.42
CA GLN A 194 17.80 -3.14 -12.21
C GLN A 194 17.81 -1.63 -12.02
N ASN A 195 16.66 -1.01 -11.68
CA ASN A 195 16.53 0.40 -11.37
C ASN A 195 16.67 0.72 -9.86
N GLY A 196 17.09 -0.25 -9.05
CA GLY A 196 17.44 -0.05 -7.64
C GLY A 196 16.25 0.10 -6.70
N TYR A 197 15.04 -0.32 -7.10
CA TYR A 197 13.96 -0.55 -6.17
C TYR A 197 14.23 -1.82 -5.36
N LEU A 198 13.71 -1.90 -4.16
CA LEU A 198 13.86 -3.08 -3.29
C LEU A 198 12.57 -3.86 -3.15
N THR A 199 11.43 -3.21 -3.39
CA THR A 199 10.12 -3.81 -3.20
C THR A 199 9.07 -3.11 -4.06
N ALA A 200 8.03 -3.85 -4.42
CA ALA A 200 6.86 -3.30 -5.09
C ALA A 200 5.58 -3.96 -4.60
N VAL A 201 4.48 -3.20 -4.63
CA VAL A 201 3.14 -3.63 -4.28
C VAL A 201 2.25 -3.75 -5.52
N THR A 202 1.41 -4.77 -5.53
CA THR A 202 0.48 -5.10 -6.63
C THR A 202 -0.96 -4.85 -6.21
N GLY A 203 -1.93 -5.12 -7.11
CA GLY A 203 -3.36 -5.20 -6.78
C GLY A 203 -3.81 -6.57 -6.26
N ASP A 204 -2.93 -7.56 -6.16
CA ASP A 204 -3.29 -8.89 -5.68
C ASP A 204 -3.65 -8.86 -4.20
N ALA A 205 -4.73 -9.56 -3.82
CA ALA A 205 -5.22 -9.60 -2.46
C ALA A 205 -4.55 -10.73 -1.65
N GLY A 206 -4.02 -10.40 -0.45
CA GLY A 206 -3.46 -11.39 0.47
C GLY A 206 -2.55 -10.79 1.53
N LEU A 207 -1.86 -11.69 2.25
CA LEU A 207 -0.85 -11.35 3.26
C LEU A 207 0.54 -11.72 2.75
N ASN A 208 1.55 -11.01 3.24
CA ASN A 208 2.94 -11.18 2.81
C ASN A 208 3.79 -11.84 3.89
N THR A 209 4.69 -12.72 3.47
CA THR A 209 5.70 -13.35 4.34
C THR A 209 7.10 -13.02 3.83
N PHE A 210 8.12 -13.44 4.54
CA PHE A 210 9.50 -13.31 4.03
C PHE A 210 9.77 -14.16 2.78
N GLU A 211 8.90 -15.12 2.46
CA GLU A 211 8.98 -15.92 1.22
C GLU A 211 8.32 -15.21 0.02
N THR A 212 7.48 -14.22 0.27
CA THR A 212 6.85 -13.44 -0.80
C THR A 212 7.92 -12.75 -1.65
N ASN A 213 7.75 -12.79 -2.98
CA ASN A 213 8.60 -12.02 -3.88
C ASN A 213 8.47 -10.51 -3.52
N PRO A 214 9.56 -9.82 -3.17
CA PRO A 214 9.49 -8.44 -2.71
C PRO A 214 8.96 -7.47 -3.76
N TYR A 215 8.97 -7.84 -5.02
CA TYR A 215 8.41 -7.03 -6.13
C TYR A 215 6.96 -7.38 -6.47
N LEU A 216 6.33 -8.32 -5.75
CA LEU A 216 4.96 -8.79 -5.97
C LEU A 216 4.21 -8.89 -4.63
N MET A 217 4.33 -7.85 -3.80
CA MET A 217 3.67 -7.83 -2.51
C MET A 217 2.18 -7.58 -2.67
N GLN A 218 1.39 -8.42 -2.02
CA GLN A 218 -0.07 -8.39 -2.02
C GLN A 218 -0.60 -7.32 -1.09
N ARG A 219 -1.78 -6.76 -1.39
CA ARG A 219 -2.40 -5.72 -0.58
C ARG A 219 -3.83 -6.06 -0.14
N VAL A 220 -4.30 -5.33 0.83
CA VAL A 220 -5.70 -5.27 1.26
C VAL A 220 -6.23 -3.91 0.86
N ASN A 221 -7.00 -3.85 -0.23
CA ASN A 221 -7.62 -2.61 -0.69
C ASN A 221 -8.66 -2.10 0.32
N ILE A 222 -8.57 -0.84 0.68
CA ILE A 222 -9.47 -0.13 1.61
C ILE A 222 -10.18 1.01 0.87
N PRO A 223 -11.31 0.73 0.21
CA PRO A 223 -12.11 1.73 -0.47
C PRO A 223 -12.98 2.52 0.51
N HIS A 224 -13.79 3.42 -0.02
CA HIS A 224 -14.82 4.11 0.75
C HIS A 224 -15.68 3.13 1.55
N PRO A 225 -15.78 3.29 2.88
CA PRO A 225 -16.46 2.33 3.73
C PRO A 225 -17.99 2.48 3.62
N ARG A 226 -18.66 1.53 2.96
CA ARG A 226 -20.13 1.48 2.89
C ARG A 226 -20.77 1.03 4.20
N PHE A 227 -20.05 0.24 4.97
CA PHE A 227 -20.47 -0.34 6.26
C PHE A 227 -19.50 0.00 7.39
N GLY A 228 -18.77 1.12 7.27
CA GLY A 228 -17.83 1.61 8.27
C GLY A 228 -16.78 0.56 8.67
N LEU A 229 -16.44 0.55 9.95
CA LEU A 229 -15.41 -0.34 10.52
C LEU A 229 -15.71 -1.84 10.31
N PHE A 230 -16.97 -2.24 10.13
CA PHE A 230 -17.32 -3.65 9.88
C PHE A 230 -16.74 -4.13 8.55
N GLU A 231 -16.85 -3.33 7.50
CA GLU A 231 -16.27 -3.66 6.19
C GLU A 231 -14.73 -3.77 6.27
N PHE A 232 -14.07 -2.85 6.96
CA PHE A 232 -12.64 -2.89 7.19
C PHE A 232 -12.19 -4.23 7.82
N LYS A 233 -12.88 -4.67 8.88
CA LYS A 233 -12.62 -5.96 9.52
C LYS A 233 -12.81 -7.15 8.58
N LEU A 234 -13.86 -7.10 7.75
CA LEU A 234 -14.11 -8.15 6.75
C LEU A 234 -13.01 -8.21 5.68
N ARG A 235 -12.45 -7.07 5.27
CA ARG A 235 -11.34 -7.04 4.29
C ARG A 235 -10.07 -7.67 4.85
N LEU A 236 -9.72 -7.37 6.10
CA LEU A 236 -8.61 -8.03 6.79
C LEU A 236 -8.84 -9.55 6.89
N LEU A 237 -10.03 -9.96 7.34
CA LEU A 237 -10.38 -11.39 7.41
C LEU A 237 -10.35 -12.06 6.02
N LYS A 238 -10.83 -11.38 4.97
CA LYS A 238 -10.78 -11.89 3.59
C LYS A 238 -9.34 -12.15 3.16
N ALA A 239 -8.41 -11.24 3.45
CA ALA A 239 -7.00 -11.42 3.11
C ALA A 239 -6.38 -12.63 3.84
N GLU A 240 -6.70 -12.83 5.12
CA GLU A 240 -6.30 -14.02 5.88
C GLU A 240 -6.86 -15.30 5.26
N VAL A 241 -8.14 -15.33 4.90
CA VAL A 241 -8.79 -16.49 4.26
C VAL A 241 -8.17 -16.78 2.90
N PHE A 242 -7.92 -15.77 2.08
CA PHE A 242 -7.31 -15.94 0.77
C PHE A 242 -5.90 -16.52 0.88
N THR A 243 -5.11 -16.02 1.82
CA THR A 243 -3.78 -16.56 2.10
C THR A 243 -3.84 -18.01 2.58
N LYS A 244 -4.76 -18.36 3.49
CA LYS A 244 -4.97 -19.74 3.96
C LYS A 244 -5.36 -20.70 2.83
N LEU A 245 -6.22 -20.25 1.95
CA LEU A 245 -6.72 -21.07 0.83
C LEU A 245 -5.82 -21.01 -0.41
N ARG A 246 -4.74 -20.22 -0.39
CA ARG A 246 -3.87 -19.94 -1.53
C ARG A 246 -4.66 -19.45 -2.75
N ILE A 247 -5.68 -18.62 -2.51
CA ILE A 247 -6.45 -17.96 -3.56
C ILE A 247 -5.68 -16.72 -3.98
N HIS A 248 -5.21 -16.69 -5.23
CA HIS A 248 -4.67 -15.50 -5.86
C HIS A 248 -5.80 -14.83 -6.61
N GLN A 249 -6.24 -13.68 -6.14
CA GLN A 249 -7.19 -12.83 -6.83
C GLN A 249 -6.45 -11.60 -7.32
N HIS A 250 -6.26 -11.54 -8.64
CA HIS A 250 -5.83 -10.30 -9.29
C HIS A 250 -7.03 -9.35 -9.24
N LEU A 251 -6.88 -8.25 -8.51
CA LEU A 251 -7.88 -7.19 -8.54
C LEU A 251 -7.64 -6.39 -9.82
N GLU A 252 -8.34 -6.76 -10.90
CA GLU A 252 -8.54 -5.82 -11.99
C GLU A 252 -9.32 -4.65 -11.38
N ASN A 253 -8.69 -3.50 -11.27
CA ASN A 253 -9.39 -2.28 -10.94
C ASN A 253 -10.35 -2.02 -12.10
N GLU A 254 -11.63 -2.17 -11.84
CA GLU A 254 -12.67 -1.70 -12.74
C GLU A 254 -12.46 -0.20 -12.94
N SER A 255 -12.00 0.13 -14.16
CA SER A 255 -11.84 1.50 -14.67
C SER A 255 -13.17 2.20 -14.84
#